data_0cc39ba9ee9a14760e7c3e9b9971e8a7
#
_entry.id   0cc39ba9ee9a14760e7c3e9b9971e8a7
#
_cell.length_a   1.000
_cell.length_b   1.000
_cell.length_c   1.000
_cell.angle_alpha   90.00
_cell.angle_beta   90.00
_cell.angle_gamma   90.00
#
_symmetry.space_group_name_H-M   'P 1'
#
loop_
_entity.id
_entity.type
_entity.pdbx_description
1 polymer ?
#
loop_
_entity_poly.entity_id
_entity_poly.type
_entity_poly.pdbx_seq_one_letter_code
_entity_poly.pdbx_strand_id
1 'polypeptide(L)'
;MIMRKMTAIMNLAAAAALAGILLIGCSTEADEKTAVTETTTTAAETTTAAGGAAETTEGGALAGKKISVMTPYLTSVTTNQMAGYIKEDLEAEGAEVFVIDTANDFAELASRIENVVSSGTDGIVLVSADPNQVANQLQDAFDAGIPVFGCDSGFIDGMQVNATSDNYQMGELIVRYLFDDLMGGKGTVIDLTHRPHPGVVKRCEAFDDIIKEYPDIKLITEQHVPAEQPINDAQDIVANLLTANPEKDSITAVFAAWDEPAIGATKALQEAGRDEVIVTGVDGNEQAIEMIKDGTNLKATVKQNFEGMADIVCEQMDQYFNGEEIEKGEMYAPAELITQENAQ
;
A
#
# COMPACT_ATOMS: atom_id res chain seq x y z
N MET A 1 -12.16 -14.06 58.09
CA MET A 1 -13.43 -14.74 58.30
C MET A 1 -14.33 -14.22 57.15
N ILE A 2 -14.64 -14.89 56.09
CA ILE A 2 -14.93 -16.30 55.76
C ILE A 2 -14.56 -16.50 54.27
N MET A 3 -13.80 -17.57 54.01
CA MET A 3 -13.57 -18.20 52.70
C MET A 3 -14.82 -18.95 52.20
N ARG A 4 -15.06 -19.03 50.92
CA ARG A 4 -15.60 -20.20 50.18
C ARG A 4 -15.35 -19.94 48.65
N LYS A 5 -14.43 -20.64 48.03
CA LYS A 5 -14.34 -22.01 47.45
C LYS A 5 -15.29 -22.20 46.25
N MET A 6 -14.65 -22.22 45.05
CA MET A 6 -14.54 -23.32 44.09
C MET A 6 -15.83 -23.93 43.54
N THR A 7 -15.98 -23.98 42.19
CA THR A 7 -16.06 -25.30 41.53
C THR A 7 -15.75 -25.17 40.05
N ALA A 8 -14.75 -25.88 39.55
CA ALA A 8 -14.46 -26.21 38.19
C ALA A 8 -15.37 -27.34 37.72
N ILE A 9 -15.82 -27.30 36.46
CA ILE A 9 -16.35 -28.48 35.79
C ILE A 9 -15.63 -28.62 34.44
N MET A 10 -14.72 -29.61 34.41
CA MET A 10 -14.22 -30.28 33.22
C MET A 10 -15.30 -31.24 32.72
N ASN A 11 -15.54 -31.28 31.41
CA ASN A 11 -16.10 -32.47 30.78
C ASN A 11 -15.31 -32.83 29.54
N LEU A 12 -14.73 -34.01 29.65
CA LEU A 12 -13.96 -34.80 28.70
C LEU A 12 -14.88 -35.87 28.09
N ALA A 13 -14.57 -36.32 26.91
CA ALA A 13 -14.91 -37.58 26.27
C ALA A 13 -15.70 -37.38 24.93
N ALA A 14 -15.48 -38.15 23.89
CA ALA A 14 -14.54 -39.24 23.58
C ALA A 14 -14.65 -39.49 22.05
N ALA A 15 -13.60 -40.07 21.52
CA ALA A 15 -13.45 -40.55 20.16
C ALA A 15 -14.36 -41.74 19.80
N ALA A 16 -14.68 -41.88 18.51
CA ALA A 16 -14.91 -43.21 17.92
C ALA A 16 -14.58 -43.18 16.40
N ALA A 17 -13.60 -43.98 16.04
CA ALA A 17 -13.22 -44.40 14.71
C ALA A 17 -14.01 -45.65 14.30
N LEU A 18 -14.18 -45.85 12.95
CA LEU A 18 -14.38 -47.14 12.25
C LEU A 18 -14.40 -46.78 10.74
N ALA A 19 -13.51 -47.13 9.99
CA ALA A 19 -12.87 -48.24 9.30
C ALA A 19 -13.81 -49.13 8.44
N GLY A 20 -13.41 -49.30 7.18
CA GLY A 20 -13.76 -50.43 6.32
C GLY A 20 -14.51 -50.03 5.07
N ILE A 21 -14.28 -50.52 3.85
CA ILE A 21 -13.52 -51.64 3.26
C ILE A 21 -13.53 -51.43 1.73
N LEU A 22 -12.45 -51.83 1.09
CA LEU A 22 -12.16 -52.11 -0.32
C LEU A 22 -13.24 -52.87 -1.11
N LEU A 23 -13.27 -52.69 -2.43
CA LEU A 23 -13.35 -53.69 -3.51
C LEU A 23 -13.19 -52.95 -4.85
N ILE A 24 -12.11 -53.03 -5.59
CA ILE A 24 -11.61 -53.99 -6.58
C ILE A 24 -12.67 -54.38 -7.62
N GLY A 25 -12.40 -54.04 -8.86
CA GLY A 25 -13.08 -54.53 -10.07
C GLY A 25 -12.28 -54.16 -11.33
N CYS A 26 -11.37 -55.05 -11.72
CA CYS A 26 -10.73 -55.12 -13.03
C CYS A 26 -11.65 -55.74 -14.06
N SER A 27 -11.52 -55.31 -15.31
CA SER A 27 -11.37 -56.17 -16.53
C SER A 27 -11.64 -55.31 -17.77
N THR A 28 -10.61 -55.15 -18.59
CA THR A 28 -10.17 -55.92 -19.80
C THR A 28 -10.85 -55.54 -21.08
N GLU A 29 -10.03 -55.03 -22.02
CA GLU A 29 -9.81 -55.36 -23.43
C GLU A 29 -11.03 -55.41 -24.39
N ALA A 30 -10.97 -54.79 -25.55
CA ALA A 30 -10.24 -55.18 -26.72
C ALA A 30 -10.48 -54.24 -27.92
N ASP A 31 -9.42 -54.03 -28.66
CA ASP A 31 -9.24 -53.81 -30.08
C ASP A 31 -10.42 -53.67 -31.04
N GLU A 32 -10.34 -52.69 -31.96
CA GLU A 32 -10.26 -53.02 -33.39
C GLU A 32 -9.80 -51.84 -34.26
N LYS A 33 -8.90 -52.15 -35.19
CA LYS A 33 -8.28 -51.34 -36.24
C LYS A 33 -9.25 -51.23 -37.44
N THR A 34 -9.14 -50.12 -38.18
CA THR A 34 -9.10 -50.06 -39.67
C THR A 34 -8.75 -48.63 -40.07
N ALA A 35 -7.65 -48.27 -40.57
CA ALA A 35 -6.97 -48.40 -41.86
C ALA A 35 -7.47 -47.43 -42.94
N VAL A 36 -6.64 -46.40 -43.21
CA VAL A 36 -6.14 -45.85 -44.49
C VAL A 36 -7.12 -45.39 -45.57
N THR A 37 -7.00 -44.12 -45.98
CA THR A 37 -6.73 -43.80 -47.40
C THR A 37 -6.11 -42.42 -47.51
N GLU A 38 -4.86 -42.40 -48.03
CA GLU A 38 -4.14 -41.26 -48.57
C GLU A 38 -4.82 -40.79 -49.86
N THR A 39 -4.85 -39.46 -50.04
CA THR A 39 -4.82 -38.92 -51.40
C THR A 39 -3.99 -37.66 -51.44
N THR A 40 -2.84 -37.76 -52.03
CA THR A 40 -1.88 -36.72 -52.38
C THR A 40 -2.44 -35.97 -53.61
N THR A 41 -2.44 -34.64 -53.61
CA THR A 41 -2.30 -33.87 -54.85
C THR A 41 -1.55 -32.59 -54.65
N THR A 42 -0.59 -32.36 -55.47
CA THR A 42 0.53 -31.43 -55.50
C THR A 42 0.14 -30.07 -56.14
N ALA A 43 0.82 -29.03 -55.62
CA ALA A 43 1.32 -27.78 -56.26
C ALA A 43 0.36 -26.71 -56.78
N ALA A 44 0.59 -25.51 -56.30
CA ALA A 44 1.22 -24.42 -57.06
C ALA A 44 1.40 -23.14 -56.19
N GLU A 45 2.59 -22.60 -56.25
CA GLU A 45 3.01 -21.30 -55.69
C GLU A 45 2.20 -20.16 -56.28
N THR A 46 1.85 -19.17 -55.47
CA THR A 46 1.81 -17.76 -55.89
C THR A 46 2.04 -16.87 -54.68
N THR A 47 3.19 -16.26 -54.60
CA THR A 47 3.58 -15.13 -53.78
C THR A 47 2.69 -13.94 -54.06
N THR A 48 2.05 -13.39 -53.04
CA THR A 48 1.67 -11.98 -53.00
C THR A 48 1.78 -11.49 -51.56
N ALA A 49 2.69 -10.57 -51.35
CA ALA A 49 2.79 -9.76 -50.14
C ALA A 49 1.53 -8.89 -50.04
N ALA A 50 0.85 -8.97 -48.93
CA ALA A 50 -0.12 -7.97 -48.53
C ALA A 50 -0.01 -7.81 -47.00
N GLY A 51 0.12 -6.57 -46.62
CA GLY A 51 0.30 -6.10 -45.27
C GLY A 51 -0.69 -6.70 -44.29
N GLY A 52 -0.17 -7.09 -43.15
CA GLY A 52 -0.97 -7.43 -42.01
C GLY A 52 -1.74 -6.18 -41.57
N ALA A 53 -3.03 -6.16 -41.84
CA ALA A 53 -3.91 -5.31 -41.12
C ALA A 53 -3.90 -5.83 -39.68
N ALA A 54 -3.48 -4.99 -38.73
CA ALA A 54 -3.74 -5.23 -37.33
C ALA A 54 -5.25 -5.43 -37.19
N GLU A 55 -5.67 -6.59 -36.73
CA GLU A 55 -7.03 -6.79 -36.22
C GLU A 55 -7.17 -5.81 -35.05
N THR A 56 -7.91 -4.74 -35.26
CA THR A 56 -8.44 -3.94 -34.15
C THR A 56 -9.41 -4.84 -33.40
N THR A 57 -8.94 -5.47 -32.34
CA THR A 57 -9.80 -6.06 -31.32
C THR A 57 -10.69 -4.94 -30.76
N GLU A 58 -12.00 -5.19 -30.61
CA GLU A 58 -12.96 -4.28 -29.98
C GLU A 58 -12.71 -4.18 -28.44
N GLY A 59 -11.46 -3.98 -28.01
CA GLY A 59 -11.04 -3.79 -26.64
C GLY A 59 -9.75 -3.00 -26.65
N GLY A 60 -9.56 -2.11 -25.67
CA GLY A 60 -8.33 -1.34 -25.47
C GLY A 60 -7.09 -2.23 -25.31
N ALA A 61 -5.91 -1.64 -25.21
CA ALA A 61 -4.64 -2.37 -25.08
C ALA A 61 -4.54 -3.23 -23.82
N LEU A 62 -5.32 -2.91 -22.81
CA LEU A 62 -5.44 -3.64 -21.54
C LEU A 62 -6.42 -4.81 -21.58
N ALA A 63 -7.24 -4.93 -22.63
CA ALA A 63 -8.24 -6.00 -22.72
C ALA A 63 -7.61 -7.41 -22.66
N GLY A 64 -8.01 -8.19 -21.64
CA GLY A 64 -7.52 -9.55 -21.39
C GLY A 64 -6.10 -9.63 -20.80
N LYS A 65 -5.48 -8.51 -20.47
CA LYS A 65 -4.20 -8.47 -19.74
C LYS A 65 -4.39 -8.90 -18.29
N LYS A 66 -3.45 -9.67 -17.76
CA LYS A 66 -3.41 -10.09 -16.36
C LYS A 66 -2.48 -9.18 -15.59
N ILE A 67 -3.03 -8.39 -14.68
CA ILE A 67 -2.27 -7.43 -13.90
C ILE A 67 -2.27 -7.85 -12.43
N SER A 68 -1.08 -7.92 -11.83
CA SER A 68 -0.88 -8.24 -10.42
C SER A 68 -0.63 -6.95 -9.63
N VAL A 69 -1.59 -6.54 -8.81
CA VAL A 69 -1.47 -5.38 -7.88
C VAL A 69 -1.03 -5.92 -6.52
N MET A 70 0.16 -5.56 -6.06
CA MET A 70 0.82 -6.22 -4.94
C MET A 70 1.23 -5.20 -3.86
N THR A 71 0.92 -5.53 -2.61
CA THR A 71 1.24 -4.67 -1.47
C THR A 71 1.48 -5.46 -0.20
N PRO A 72 2.36 -5.01 0.72
CA PRO A 72 2.43 -5.54 2.08
C PRO A 72 1.45 -4.87 3.05
N TYR A 73 0.73 -3.80 2.66
CA TYR A 73 0.02 -2.92 3.58
C TYR A 73 -1.48 -2.74 3.29
N LEU A 74 -2.17 -3.77 2.76
CA LEU A 74 -3.58 -3.65 2.37
C LEU A 74 -4.52 -3.33 3.56
N THR A 75 -4.08 -3.54 4.79
CA THR A 75 -4.82 -3.16 6.01
C THR A 75 -4.86 -1.65 6.25
N SER A 76 -3.91 -0.89 5.67
CA SER A 76 -3.96 0.58 5.69
C SER A 76 -5.08 1.09 4.79
N VAL A 77 -5.82 2.09 5.29
CA VAL A 77 -6.97 2.69 4.58
C VAL A 77 -6.55 3.23 3.22
N THR A 78 -5.45 3.97 3.18
CA THR A 78 -4.97 4.65 1.96
C THR A 78 -4.44 3.66 0.91
N THR A 79 -3.68 2.64 1.35
CA THR A 79 -3.20 1.57 0.46
C THR A 79 -4.35 0.77 -0.13
N ASN A 80 -5.38 0.48 0.68
CA ASN A 80 -6.58 -0.21 0.21
C ASN A 80 -7.34 0.62 -0.84
N GLN A 81 -7.47 1.93 -0.62
CA GLN A 81 -8.10 2.84 -1.59
C GLN A 81 -7.34 2.84 -2.93
N MET A 82 -6.02 3.04 -2.92
CA MET A 82 -5.20 3.02 -4.15
C MET A 82 -5.33 1.71 -4.91
N ALA A 83 -5.21 0.57 -4.22
CA ALA A 83 -5.38 -0.75 -4.84
C ALA A 83 -6.79 -0.93 -5.41
N GLY A 84 -7.81 -0.34 -4.76
CA GLY A 84 -9.19 -0.33 -5.22
C GLY A 84 -9.37 0.47 -6.50
N TYR A 85 -8.89 1.72 -6.55
CA TYR A 85 -8.95 2.58 -7.74
C TYR A 85 -8.24 1.93 -8.93
N ILE A 86 -6.98 1.49 -8.76
CA ILE A 86 -6.23 0.81 -9.80
C ILE A 86 -7.00 -0.41 -10.35
N LYS A 87 -7.59 -1.20 -9.46
CA LYS A 87 -8.36 -2.38 -9.85
C LYS A 87 -9.59 -1.99 -10.67
N GLU A 88 -10.38 -1.02 -10.18
CA GLU A 88 -11.60 -0.58 -10.85
C GLU A 88 -11.30 -0.02 -12.24
N ASP A 89 -10.29 0.82 -12.39
CA ASP A 89 -9.93 1.46 -13.66
C ASP A 89 -9.40 0.45 -14.67
N LEU A 90 -8.45 -0.41 -14.27
CA LEU A 90 -7.91 -1.42 -15.18
C LEU A 90 -8.96 -2.48 -15.58
N GLU A 91 -9.85 -2.87 -14.66
CA GLU A 91 -10.98 -3.77 -14.99
C GLU A 91 -12.01 -3.11 -15.92
N ALA A 92 -12.23 -1.80 -15.79
CA ALA A 92 -13.09 -1.04 -16.70
C ALA A 92 -12.53 -1.03 -18.14
N GLU A 93 -11.21 -1.10 -18.30
CA GLU A 93 -10.52 -1.21 -19.60
C GLU A 93 -10.36 -2.67 -20.08
N GLY A 94 -10.89 -3.63 -19.31
CA GLY A 94 -10.97 -5.04 -19.70
C GLY A 94 -9.81 -5.90 -19.23
N ALA A 95 -8.94 -5.41 -18.34
CA ALA A 95 -7.90 -6.22 -17.70
C ALA A 95 -8.48 -7.20 -16.68
N GLU A 96 -7.74 -8.27 -16.38
CA GLU A 96 -7.98 -9.20 -15.27
C GLU A 96 -7.03 -8.84 -14.12
N VAL A 97 -7.56 -8.25 -13.03
CA VAL A 97 -6.72 -7.68 -11.95
C VAL A 97 -6.75 -8.53 -10.70
N PHE A 98 -5.56 -8.90 -10.22
CA PHE A 98 -5.34 -9.68 -8.99
C PHE A 98 -4.70 -8.81 -7.93
N VAL A 99 -5.43 -8.49 -6.85
CA VAL A 99 -4.89 -7.80 -5.69
C VAL A 99 -4.30 -8.83 -4.72
N ILE A 100 -3.02 -8.67 -4.38
CA ILE A 100 -2.25 -9.59 -3.54
C ILE A 100 -1.70 -8.82 -2.34
N ASP A 101 -2.18 -9.19 -1.15
CA ASP A 101 -1.68 -8.68 0.13
C ASP A 101 -0.71 -9.67 0.76
N THR A 102 0.38 -9.19 1.31
CA THR A 102 1.35 -10.03 2.04
C THR A 102 1.45 -9.68 3.53
N ALA A 103 0.51 -8.89 4.04
CA ALA A 103 0.34 -8.63 5.47
C ALA A 103 1.65 -8.23 6.19
N ASN A 104 2.33 -7.21 5.66
CA ASN A 104 3.61 -6.68 6.14
C ASN A 104 4.81 -7.67 6.06
N ASP A 105 4.69 -8.71 5.23
CA ASP A 105 5.76 -9.69 5.01
C ASP A 105 6.42 -9.50 3.63
N PHE A 106 7.61 -8.89 3.61
CA PHE A 106 8.38 -8.68 2.39
C PHE A 106 9.03 -9.96 1.84
N ALA A 107 9.25 -10.98 2.67
CA ALA A 107 9.71 -12.28 2.18
C ALA A 107 8.59 -13.01 1.43
N GLU A 108 7.36 -12.91 1.92
CA GLU A 108 6.18 -13.38 1.20
C GLU A 108 5.95 -12.55 -0.07
N LEU A 109 6.14 -11.22 -0.04
CA LEU A 109 6.04 -10.38 -1.23
C LEU A 109 7.02 -10.82 -2.31
N ALA A 110 8.28 -11.08 -1.95
CA ALA A 110 9.29 -11.63 -2.86
C ALA A 110 8.82 -12.95 -3.49
N SER A 111 8.35 -13.91 -2.68
CA SER A 111 7.82 -15.18 -3.16
C SER A 111 6.61 -15.01 -4.08
N ARG A 112 5.74 -14.06 -3.79
CA ARG A 112 4.56 -13.76 -4.64
C ARG A 112 4.96 -13.17 -5.98
N ILE A 113 5.97 -12.29 -6.02
CA ILE A 113 6.51 -11.75 -7.28
C ILE A 113 7.04 -12.90 -8.15
N GLU A 114 7.88 -13.81 -7.60
CA GLU A 114 8.36 -14.98 -8.32
C GLU A 114 7.21 -15.84 -8.89
N ASN A 115 6.15 -16.03 -8.09
CA ASN A 115 4.98 -16.80 -8.51
C ASN A 115 4.22 -16.12 -9.66
N VAL A 116 3.95 -14.81 -9.60
CA VAL A 116 3.20 -14.13 -10.67
C VAL A 116 4.02 -14.03 -11.95
N VAL A 117 5.33 -13.81 -11.86
CA VAL A 117 6.26 -13.85 -13.01
C VAL A 117 6.21 -15.23 -13.69
N SER A 118 6.34 -16.31 -12.92
CA SER A 118 6.33 -17.69 -13.47
C SER A 118 4.94 -18.11 -13.98
N SER A 119 3.87 -17.53 -13.46
CA SER A 119 2.48 -17.81 -13.89
C SER A 119 2.05 -17.00 -15.11
N GLY A 120 2.89 -16.06 -15.59
CA GLY A 120 2.64 -15.28 -16.80
C GLY A 120 1.68 -14.11 -16.56
N THR A 121 1.92 -13.30 -15.51
CA THR A 121 1.32 -11.96 -15.41
C THR A 121 1.81 -11.08 -16.55
N ASP A 122 0.96 -10.21 -17.10
CA ASP A 122 1.35 -9.26 -18.16
C ASP A 122 1.97 -7.98 -17.59
N GLY A 123 1.65 -7.63 -16.32
CA GLY A 123 2.19 -6.46 -15.64
C GLY A 123 2.09 -6.57 -14.12
N ILE A 124 2.93 -5.83 -13.42
CA ILE A 124 2.95 -5.74 -11.95
C ILE A 124 2.79 -4.29 -11.54
N VAL A 125 1.93 -4.03 -10.54
CA VAL A 125 1.84 -2.75 -9.84
C VAL A 125 2.19 -2.98 -8.38
N LEU A 126 3.25 -2.33 -7.88
CA LEU A 126 3.58 -2.28 -6.46
C LEU A 126 2.85 -1.11 -5.82
N VAL A 127 2.10 -1.34 -4.75
CA VAL A 127 1.40 -0.28 -4.02
C VAL A 127 1.99 -0.16 -2.62
N SER A 128 2.44 1.05 -2.26
CA SER A 128 3.03 1.40 -0.96
C SER A 128 4.23 0.53 -0.53
N ALA A 129 4.90 -0.15 -1.47
CA ALA A 129 6.00 -1.06 -1.19
C ALA A 129 7.35 -0.45 -1.56
N ASP A 130 8.39 -0.73 -0.75
CA ASP A 130 9.77 -0.39 -1.12
C ASP A 130 10.34 -1.43 -2.09
N PRO A 131 10.54 -1.07 -3.39
CA PRO A 131 11.04 -2.01 -4.39
C PRO A 131 12.48 -2.49 -4.10
N ASN A 132 13.27 -1.76 -3.30
CA ASN A 132 14.62 -2.18 -2.92
C ASN A 132 14.60 -3.48 -2.09
N GLN A 133 13.55 -3.72 -1.31
CA GLN A 133 13.42 -4.92 -0.48
C GLN A 133 13.13 -6.20 -1.29
N VAL A 134 12.67 -6.05 -2.55
CA VAL A 134 12.34 -7.14 -3.48
C VAL A 134 13.04 -6.98 -4.83
N ALA A 135 14.16 -6.24 -4.87
CA ALA A 135 14.84 -5.86 -6.10
C ALA A 135 15.29 -7.06 -6.96
N ASN A 136 15.70 -8.17 -6.33
CA ASN A 136 16.11 -9.37 -7.07
C ASN A 136 14.92 -9.98 -7.83
N GLN A 137 13.75 -10.05 -7.22
CA GLN A 137 12.54 -10.60 -7.83
C GLN A 137 11.97 -9.68 -8.91
N LEU A 138 12.13 -8.37 -8.72
CA LEU A 138 11.78 -7.40 -9.77
C LEU A 138 12.73 -7.50 -10.96
N GLN A 139 14.02 -7.81 -10.72
CA GLN A 139 14.96 -8.07 -11.82
C GLN A 139 14.51 -9.27 -12.66
N ASP A 140 13.99 -10.35 -12.05
CA ASP A 140 13.44 -11.49 -12.78
C ASP A 140 12.22 -11.07 -13.64
N ALA A 141 11.36 -10.15 -13.14
CA ALA A 141 10.28 -9.59 -13.93
C ALA A 141 10.80 -8.73 -15.12
N PHE A 142 11.81 -7.90 -14.88
CA PHE A 142 12.45 -7.10 -15.94
C PHE A 142 13.08 -7.96 -17.01
N ASP A 143 13.79 -9.04 -16.62
CA ASP A 143 14.42 -9.99 -17.54
C ASP A 143 13.39 -10.79 -18.35
N ALA A 144 12.21 -11.02 -17.78
CA ALA A 144 11.07 -11.63 -18.47
C ALA A 144 10.30 -10.65 -19.37
N GLY A 145 10.67 -9.35 -19.38
CA GLY A 145 9.99 -8.30 -20.13
C GLY A 145 8.63 -7.89 -19.57
N ILE A 146 8.38 -8.19 -18.29
CA ILE A 146 7.14 -7.80 -17.59
C ILE A 146 7.31 -6.37 -17.05
N PRO A 147 6.47 -5.41 -17.47
CA PRO A 147 6.54 -4.04 -16.96
C PRO A 147 6.12 -3.99 -15.50
N VAL A 148 6.85 -3.18 -14.71
CA VAL A 148 6.58 -2.92 -13.30
C VAL A 148 6.30 -1.44 -13.10
N PHE A 149 5.18 -1.14 -12.47
CA PHE A 149 4.73 0.20 -12.09
C PHE A 149 4.67 0.29 -10.56
N GLY A 150 4.71 1.49 -10.04
CA GLY A 150 4.52 1.79 -8.64
C GLY A 150 3.38 2.79 -8.41
N CYS A 151 2.67 2.64 -7.31
CA CYS A 151 1.71 3.60 -6.77
C CYS A 151 2.04 3.84 -5.30
N ASP A 152 2.44 5.06 -4.95
CA ASP A 152 2.97 5.43 -3.62
C ASP A 152 4.06 4.48 -3.11
N SER A 153 4.84 3.97 -4.04
CA SER A 153 5.99 3.08 -3.83
C SER A 153 7.31 3.87 -3.91
N GLY A 154 8.44 3.18 -3.86
CA GLY A 154 9.71 3.71 -4.34
C GLY A 154 9.87 3.49 -5.84
N PHE A 155 10.95 4.04 -6.40
CA PHE A 155 11.36 3.82 -7.78
C PHE A 155 12.78 3.22 -7.82
N ILE A 156 12.96 2.18 -8.63
CA ILE A 156 14.27 1.63 -8.95
C ILE A 156 14.43 1.48 -10.46
N ASP A 157 15.69 1.43 -10.91
CA ASP A 157 16.00 1.22 -12.34
C ASP A 157 15.35 -0.08 -12.84
N GLY A 158 14.69 -0.01 -14.00
CA GLY A 158 13.92 -1.12 -14.57
C GLY A 158 12.42 -0.95 -14.47
N MET A 159 11.92 -0.28 -13.46
CA MET A 159 10.50 0.12 -13.39
C MET A 159 10.14 1.10 -14.52
N GLN A 160 8.86 1.18 -14.83
CA GLN A 160 8.35 2.12 -15.82
C GLN A 160 8.07 3.49 -15.16
N VAL A 161 7.12 3.53 -14.24
CA VAL A 161 6.68 4.73 -13.53
C VAL A 161 6.41 4.37 -12.07
N ASN A 162 6.62 5.32 -11.16
CA ASN A 162 6.02 5.33 -9.83
C ASN A 162 5.20 6.60 -9.67
N ALA A 163 3.86 6.47 -9.63
CA ALA A 163 2.98 7.58 -9.29
C ALA A 163 2.95 7.76 -7.78
N THR A 164 3.26 8.96 -7.29
CA THR A 164 3.34 9.26 -5.85
C THR A 164 3.05 10.75 -5.61
N SER A 165 3.14 11.20 -4.37
CA SER A 165 3.24 12.63 -4.04
C SER A 165 4.71 12.99 -3.80
N ASP A 166 5.07 14.28 -3.90
CA ASP A 166 6.37 14.73 -3.39
C ASP A 166 6.37 14.64 -1.86
N ASN A 167 6.78 13.49 -1.36
CA ASN A 167 6.72 13.16 0.06
C ASN A 167 7.63 14.04 0.92
N TYR A 168 8.79 14.49 0.37
CA TYR A 168 9.64 15.43 1.10
C TYR A 168 8.97 16.80 1.20
N GLN A 169 8.39 17.30 0.09
CA GLN A 169 7.67 18.57 0.08
C GLN A 169 6.43 18.54 1.00
N MET A 170 5.69 17.42 1.04
CA MET A 170 4.58 17.25 1.98
C MET A 170 5.05 17.29 3.44
N GLY A 171 6.15 16.59 3.75
CA GLY A 171 6.80 16.64 5.06
C GLY A 171 7.22 18.07 5.42
N GLU A 172 7.85 18.78 4.48
CA GLU A 172 8.23 20.18 4.66
C GLU A 172 6.99 21.06 4.95
N LEU A 173 5.95 20.94 4.16
CA LEU A 173 4.73 21.72 4.30
C LEU A 173 4.07 21.56 5.68
N ILE A 174 3.88 20.32 6.14
CA ILE A 174 3.21 20.05 7.41
C ILE A 174 4.08 20.38 8.61
N VAL A 175 5.39 20.14 8.54
CA VAL A 175 6.31 20.43 9.65
C VAL A 175 6.49 21.94 9.81
N ARG A 176 6.62 22.73 8.73
CA ARG A 176 6.64 24.18 8.81
C ARG A 176 5.34 24.73 9.35
N TYR A 177 4.19 24.27 8.88
CA TYR A 177 2.89 24.66 9.42
C TYR A 177 2.78 24.33 10.92
N LEU A 178 3.24 23.16 11.36
CA LEU A 178 3.28 22.79 12.78
C LEU A 178 4.18 23.74 13.57
N PHE A 179 5.38 24.02 13.11
CA PHE A 179 6.40 24.76 13.88
C PHE A 179 6.12 26.27 13.86
N ASP A 180 5.77 26.85 12.72
CA ASP A 180 5.55 28.29 12.58
C ASP A 180 4.15 28.70 13.08
N ASP A 181 3.10 28.10 12.48
CA ASP A 181 1.73 28.57 12.67
C ASP A 181 1.11 28.03 13.97
N LEU A 182 1.35 26.77 14.30
CA LEU A 182 0.70 26.14 15.46
C LEU A 182 1.53 26.23 16.75
N MET A 183 2.84 26.05 16.69
CA MET A 183 3.72 26.10 17.88
C MET A 183 4.36 27.47 18.11
N GLY A 184 4.38 28.36 17.12
CA GLY A 184 5.03 29.67 17.21
C GLY A 184 6.55 29.58 17.43
N GLY A 185 7.19 28.60 16.82
CA GLY A 185 8.65 28.40 16.77
C GLY A 185 9.28 27.87 18.06
N LYS A 186 8.52 27.35 19.02
CA LYS A 186 9.07 26.85 20.31
C LYS A 186 8.22 25.73 20.90
N GLY A 187 8.82 24.94 21.78
CA GLY A 187 8.15 23.88 22.53
C GLY A 187 8.82 22.51 22.39
N THR A 188 8.03 21.47 22.55
CA THR A 188 8.51 20.08 22.50
C THR A 188 7.65 19.29 21.54
N VAL A 189 8.26 18.37 20.80
CA VAL A 189 7.54 17.55 19.81
C VAL A 189 7.90 16.07 19.97
N ILE A 190 6.92 15.21 19.73
CA ILE A 190 7.08 13.76 19.52
C ILE A 190 6.97 13.52 18.02
N ASP A 191 7.84 12.67 17.46
CA ASP A 191 7.78 12.19 16.08
C ASP A 191 7.31 10.74 16.06
N LEU A 192 6.19 10.46 15.36
CA LEU A 192 5.66 9.12 15.11
C LEU A 192 5.92 8.71 13.67
N THR A 193 6.74 7.67 13.47
CA THR A 193 7.31 7.33 12.16
C THR A 193 7.22 5.85 11.82
N HIS A 194 7.27 5.56 10.50
CA HIS A 194 7.48 4.21 9.95
C HIS A 194 8.47 4.30 8.77
N ARG A 195 9.76 4.41 9.09
CA ARG A 195 10.82 4.62 8.08
C ARG A 195 11.02 3.49 7.05
N PRO A 196 10.53 2.23 7.24
CA PRO A 196 10.54 1.23 6.16
C PRO A 196 9.68 1.59 4.93
N HIS A 197 8.68 2.47 5.07
CA HIS A 197 7.86 2.92 3.95
C HIS A 197 8.55 4.05 3.17
N PRO A 198 8.67 3.96 1.82
CA PRO A 198 9.45 4.91 1.01
C PRO A 198 8.93 6.35 1.08
N GLY A 199 7.60 6.55 1.13
CA GLY A 199 7.02 7.88 1.31
C GLY A 199 7.21 8.44 2.72
N VAL A 200 6.97 7.62 3.75
CA VAL A 200 7.08 8.02 5.16
C VAL A 200 8.51 8.43 5.50
N VAL A 201 9.53 7.70 5.02
CA VAL A 201 10.93 8.07 5.29
C VAL A 201 11.27 9.47 4.76
N LYS A 202 10.73 9.87 3.59
CA LYS A 202 10.93 11.20 3.01
C LYS A 202 10.29 12.31 3.84
N ARG A 203 9.11 12.07 4.40
CA ARG A 203 8.44 12.99 5.33
C ARG A 203 9.25 13.17 6.62
N CYS A 204 9.84 12.06 7.13
CA CYS A 204 10.73 12.11 8.29
C CYS A 204 12.07 12.81 7.98
N GLU A 205 12.66 12.61 6.79
CA GLU A 205 13.85 13.35 6.35
C GLU A 205 13.59 14.87 6.34
N ALA A 206 12.42 15.29 5.86
CA ALA A 206 12.02 16.70 5.92
C ALA A 206 11.91 17.20 7.37
N PHE A 207 11.32 16.43 8.28
CA PHE A 207 11.26 16.75 9.71
C PHE A 207 12.67 16.88 10.31
N ASP A 208 13.54 15.90 10.04
CA ASP A 208 14.92 15.86 10.52
C ASP A 208 15.76 17.08 10.06
N ASP A 209 15.47 17.61 8.87
CA ASP A 209 16.16 18.79 8.34
C ASP A 209 15.57 20.07 8.91
N ILE A 210 14.26 20.19 8.92
CA ILE A 210 13.58 21.42 9.33
C ILE A 210 13.77 21.70 10.84
N ILE A 211 13.70 20.69 11.69
CA ILE A 211 13.84 20.90 13.14
C ILE A 211 15.17 21.57 13.51
N LYS A 212 16.21 21.42 12.70
CA LYS A 212 17.52 22.07 12.90
C LYS A 212 17.45 23.59 12.74
N GLU A 213 16.44 24.11 12.06
CA GLU A 213 16.21 25.54 11.87
C GLU A 213 15.51 26.17 13.09
N TYR A 214 14.96 25.35 14.01
CA TYR A 214 14.17 25.79 15.17
C TYR A 214 14.84 25.44 16.51
N PRO A 215 15.82 26.21 16.98
CA PRO A 215 16.61 25.88 18.20
C PRO A 215 15.78 25.83 19.49
N ASP A 216 14.61 26.48 19.50
CA ASP A 216 13.68 26.51 20.63
C ASP A 216 12.62 25.38 20.57
N ILE A 217 12.61 24.54 19.53
CA ILE A 217 11.84 23.33 19.44
C ILE A 217 12.73 22.13 19.78
N LYS A 218 12.27 21.27 20.69
CA LYS A 218 13.01 20.09 21.13
C LYS A 218 12.27 18.82 20.81
N LEU A 219 12.90 17.91 20.08
CA LEU A 219 12.43 16.55 19.92
C LEU A 219 12.53 15.81 21.25
N ILE A 220 11.40 15.33 21.79
CA ILE A 220 11.37 14.48 22.97
C ILE A 220 11.85 13.08 22.59
N THR A 221 11.27 12.50 21.55
CA THR A 221 11.59 11.18 21.03
C THR A 221 11.02 10.99 19.63
N GLU A 222 11.68 10.19 18.83
CA GLU A 222 11.09 9.53 17.67
C GLU A 222 10.60 8.14 18.10
N GLN A 223 9.42 7.76 17.67
CA GLN A 223 8.82 6.45 17.95
C GLN A 223 8.40 5.78 16.66
N HIS A 224 8.86 4.56 16.46
CA HIS A 224 8.39 3.71 15.38
C HIS A 224 6.97 3.21 15.68
N VAL A 225 6.05 3.39 14.75
CA VAL A 225 4.69 2.84 14.80
C VAL A 225 4.59 1.69 13.78
N PRO A 226 4.27 0.47 14.23
CA PRO A 226 4.04 -0.66 13.32
C PRO A 226 2.87 -0.41 12.37
N ALA A 227 2.96 -0.95 11.15
CA ALA A 227 1.95 -0.73 10.12
C ALA A 227 0.71 -1.63 10.25
N GLU A 228 0.73 -2.64 11.13
CA GLU A 228 -0.35 -3.62 11.27
C GLU A 228 -1.58 -3.06 11.99
N GLN A 229 -1.36 -2.25 13.05
CA GLN A 229 -2.43 -1.64 13.85
C GLN A 229 -2.06 -0.20 14.24
N PRO A 230 -1.73 0.68 13.29
CA PRO A 230 -1.05 1.95 13.55
C PRO A 230 -1.85 2.88 14.47
N ILE A 231 -3.19 2.85 14.42
CA ILE A 231 -4.04 3.64 15.33
C ILE A 231 -3.89 3.16 16.77
N ASN A 232 -3.98 1.86 17.01
CA ASN A 232 -3.91 1.30 18.36
C ASN A 232 -2.50 1.41 18.94
N ASP A 233 -1.49 1.09 18.12
CA ASP A 233 -0.09 1.16 18.55
C ASP A 233 0.33 2.60 18.88
N ALA A 234 -0.07 3.58 18.08
CA ALA A 234 0.18 4.99 18.36
C ALA A 234 -0.58 5.48 19.60
N GLN A 235 -1.82 5.04 19.82
CA GLN A 235 -2.57 5.35 21.04
C GLN A 235 -1.84 4.86 22.28
N ASP A 236 -1.35 3.61 22.29
CA ASP A 236 -0.60 3.04 23.40
C ASP A 236 0.77 3.72 23.60
N ILE A 237 1.48 4.02 22.53
CA ILE A 237 2.77 4.75 22.56
C ILE A 237 2.57 6.11 23.21
N VAL A 238 1.60 6.90 22.74
CA VAL A 238 1.34 8.26 23.25
C VAL A 238 0.84 8.21 24.69
N ALA A 239 -0.04 7.27 25.06
CA ALA A 239 -0.50 7.11 26.46
C ALA A 239 0.68 6.82 27.41
N ASN A 240 1.65 5.98 26.98
CA ASN A 240 2.85 5.73 27.75
C ASN A 240 3.75 6.98 27.87
N LEU A 241 3.89 7.75 26.78
CA LEU A 241 4.66 9.00 26.78
C LEU A 241 4.02 10.09 27.68
N LEU A 242 2.69 10.16 27.70
CA LEU A 242 1.94 11.05 28.61
C LEU A 242 2.17 10.68 30.08
N THR A 243 2.22 9.38 30.38
CA THR A 243 2.54 8.90 31.74
C THR A 243 3.97 9.26 32.15
N ALA A 244 4.92 9.20 31.22
CA ALA A 244 6.34 9.59 31.45
C ALA A 244 6.53 11.11 31.52
N ASN A 245 5.60 11.89 30.95
CA ASN A 245 5.63 13.36 30.89
C ASN A 245 4.32 13.96 31.43
N PRO A 246 4.06 13.83 32.74
CA PRO A 246 2.76 14.15 33.33
C PRO A 246 2.44 15.64 33.41
N GLU A 247 3.45 16.51 33.33
CA GLU A 247 3.27 17.95 33.42
C GLU A 247 2.51 18.49 32.21
N LYS A 248 1.57 19.39 32.42
CA LYS A 248 0.68 19.89 31.38
C LYS A 248 1.40 20.41 30.14
N ASP A 249 2.50 21.12 30.32
CA ASP A 249 3.24 21.77 29.22
C ASP A 249 4.48 20.95 28.78
N SER A 250 4.62 19.69 29.22
CA SER A 250 5.79 18.86 28.91
C SER A 250 5.82 18.40 27.45
N ILE A 251 4.66 18.25 26.82
CA ILE A 251 4.50 17.89 25.40
C ILE A 251 3.67 18.98 24.74
N THR A 252 4.22 19.66 23.73
CA THR A 252 3.52 20.71 22.98
C THR A 252 2.81 20.13 21.75
N ALA A 253 3.51 19.20 21.04
CA ALA A 253 2.98 18.65 19.80
C ALA A 253 3.37 17.20 19.55
N VAL A 254 2.61 16.55 18.69
CA VAL A 254 2.92 15.27 18.05
C VAL A 254 2.89 15.49 16.54
N PHE A 255 4.01 15.29 15.87
CA PHE A 255 4.06 15.08 14.43
C PHE A 255 3.88 13.60 14.16
N ALA A 256 2.94 13.24 13.32
CA ALA A 256 2.78 11.89 12.83
C ALA A 256 3.01 11.88 11.31
N ALA A 257 3.93 11.04 10.85
CA ALA A 257 4.31 11.02 9.45
C ALA A 257 3.19 10.49 8.52
N TRP A 258 2.08 9.98 9.11
CA TRP A 258 0.82 9.69 8.40
C TRP A 258 -0.39 9.73 9.36
N ASP A 259 -1.61 9.73 8.81
CA ASP A 259 -2.82 10.04 9.56
C ASP A 259 -3.26 8.97 10.58
N GLU A 260 -3.02 7.68 10.31
CA GLU A 260 -3.47 6.63 11.23
C GLU A 260 -2.82 6.76 12.62
N PRO A 261 -1.50 6.99 12.77
CA PRO A 261 -0.92 7.34 14.06
C PRO A 261 -1.39 8.68 14.64
N ALA A 262 -1.66 9.68 13.78
CA ALA A 262 -2.19 10.95 14.23
C ALA A 262 -3.56 10.77 14.90
N ILE A 263 -4.42 9.92 14.33
CA ILE A 263 -5.70 9.52 14.90
C ILE A 263 -5.51 8.83 16.25
N GLY A 264 -4.57 7.88 16.33
CA GLY A 264 -4.25 7.16 17.57
C GLY A 264 -3.73 8.09 18.66
N ALA A 265 -2.79 8.99 18.33
CA ALA A 265 -2.27 10.00 19.22
C ALA A 265 -3.39 10.92 19.75
N THR A 266 -4.27 11.37 18.86
CA THR A 266 -5.41 12.22 19.23
C THR A 266 -6.34 11.53 20.23
N LYS A 267 -6.64 10.25 20.04
CA LYS A 267 -7.46 9.46 20.99
C LYS A 267 -6.81 9.37 22.36
N ALA A 268 -5.50 9.07 22.42
CA ALA A 268 -4.77 9.02 23.69
C ALA A 268 -4.79 10.36 24.44
N LEU A 269 -4.64 11.47 23.71
CA LEU A 269 -4.67 12.82 24.27
C LEU A 269 -6.05 13.17 24.82
N GLN A 270 -7.11 12.85 24.09
CA GLN A 270 -8.50 13.07 24.53
C GLN A 270 -8.83 12.24 25.80
N GLU A 271 -8.43 10.97 25.84
CA GLU A 271 -8.61 10.10 27.01
C GLU A 271 -7.86 10.61 28.24
N ALA A 272 -6.69 11.23 28.03
CA ALA A 272 -5.88 11.81 29.10
C ALA A 272 -6.30 13.26 29.48
N GLY A 273 -7.25 13.88 28.75
CA GLY A 273 -7.65 15.27 28.96
C GLY A 273 -6.54 16.28 28.64
N ARG A 274 -5.70 15.98 27.64
CA ARG A 274 -4.56 16.81 27.21
C ARG A 274 -4.93 17.63 25.97
N ASP A 275 -5.95 18.45 26.09
CA ASP A 275 -6.53 19.25 24.98
C ASP A 275 -5.57 20.30 24.41
N GLU A 276 -4.52 20.66 25.15
CA GLU A 276 -3.52 21.64 24.75
C GLU A 276 -2.48 21.09 23.76
N VAL A 277 -2.33 19.78 23.63
CA VAL A 277 -1.32 19.17 22.75
C VAL A 277 -1.81 19.16 21.31
N ILE A 278 -0.98 19.63 20.41
CA ILE A 278 -1.27 19.73 18.97
C ILE A 278 -0.87 18.42 18.29
N VAL A 279 -1.67 17.95 17.34
CA VAL A 279 -1.33 16.80 16.48
C VAL A 279 -1.40 17.22 15.01
N THR A 280 -0.47 16.73 14.19
CA THR A 280 -0.53 16.85 12.73
C THR A 280 -0.27 15.49 12.09
N GLY A 281 -0.83 15.28 10.89
CA GLY A 281 -0.69 14.07 10.11
C GLY A 281 -0.43 14.36 8.63
N VAL A 282 -0.39 13.30 7.83
CA VAL A 282 -0.30 13.35 6.37
C VAL A 282 -1.17 12.22 5.83
N ASP A 283 -1.85 12.41 4.75
CA ASP A 283 -2.60 11.55 3.83
C ASP A 283 -3.97 12.13 3.46
N GLY A 284 -4.62 12.85 4.39
CA GLY A 284 -6.00 13.32 4.20
C GLY A 284 -7.04 12.22 4.38
N ASN A 285 -6.78 11.28 5.30
CA ASN A 285 -7.74 10.24 5.69
C ASN A 285 -9.07 10.88 6.14
N GLU A 286 -10.20 10.35 5.70
CA GLU A 286 -11.53 10.91 6.02
C GLU A 286 -11.74 11.08 7.53
N GLN A 287 -11.34 10.09 8.35
CA GLN A 287 -11.44 10.20 9.81
C GLN A 287 -10.56 11.32 10.36
N ALA A 288 -9.36 11.53 9.81
CA ALA A 288 -8.48 12.62 10.21
C ALA A 288 -9.10 13.98 9.85
N ILE A 289 -9.66 14.12 8.65
CA ILE A 289 -10.37 15.34 8.21
C ILE A 289 -11.56 15.64 9.12
N GLU A 290 -12.37 14.63 9.48
CA GLU A 290 -13.47 14.81 10.43
C GLU A 290 -12.98 15.29 11.80
N MET A 291 -11.89 14.70 12.33
CA MET A 291 -11.30 15.13 13.60
C MET A 291 -10.77 16.58 13.55
N ILE A 292 -10.20 17.00 12.43
CA ILE A 292 -9.76 18.39 12.20
C ILE A 292 -10.99 19.33 12.21
N LYS A 293 -12.02 18.95 11.47
CA LYS A 293 -13.30 19.70 11.36
C LYS A 293 -13.97 19.88 12.73
N ASP A 294 -13.96 18.85 13.55
CA ASP A 294 -14.50 18.84 14.90
C ASP A 294 -13.64 19.61 15.91
N GLY A 295 -12.48 20.12 15.49
CA GLY A 295 -11.60 20.94 16.33
C GLY A 295 -10.87 20.18 17.43
N THR A 296 -10.61 18.88 17.23
CA THR A 296 -9.88 18.02 18.17
C THR A 296 -8.40 18.44 18.31
N ASN A 297 -7.57 17.61 18.94
CA ASN A 297 -6.12 17.80 18.99
C ASN A 297 -5.47 17.76 17.61
N LEU A 298 -6.03 16.99 16.65
CA LEU A 298 -5.58 16.94 15.26
C LEU A 298 -5.96 18.24 14.55
N LYS A 299 -4.94 19.04 14.16
CA LYS A 299 -5.12 20.40 13.63
C LYS A 299 -4.94 20.49 12.13
N ALA A 300 -4.15 19.60 11.55
CA ALA A 300 -3.89 19.61 10.12
C ALA A 300 -3.42 18.24 9.61
N THR A 301 -3.66 18.00 8.34
CA THR A 301 -3.06 16.93 7.54
C THR A 301 -2.72 17.44 6.14
N VAL A 302 -1.77 16.83 5.47
CA VAL A 302 -1.54 17.06 4.04
C VAL A 302 -2.23 15.96 3.26
N LYS A 303 -3.32 16.31 2.58
CA LYS A 303 -4.11 15.37 1.79
C LYS A 303 -3.37 14.99 0.51
N GLN A 304 -3.18 13.72 0.29
CA GLN A 304 -2.70 13.14 -0.96
C GLN A 304 -3.85 12.92 -1.95
N ASN A 305 -3.53 12.91 -3.24
CA ASN A 305 -4.49 12.57 -4.29
C ASN A 305 -4.30 11.12 -4.74
N PHE A 306 -4.80 10.18 -3.95
CA PHE A 306 -4.66 8.74 -4.19
C PHE A 306 -5.35 8.27 -5.48
N GLU A 307 -6.52 8.84 -5.80
CA GLU A 307 -7.22 8.60 -7.06
C GLU A 307 -6.36 9.06 -8.24
N GLY A 308 -5.83 10.30 -8.19
CA GLY A 308 -4.94 10.80 -9.24
C GLY A 308 -3.63 10.03 -9.38
N MET A 309 -3.11 9.38 -8.31
CA MET A 309 -1.98 8.46 -8.45
C MET A 309 -2.38 7.19 -9.19
N ALA A 310 -3.57 6.63 -8.89
CA ALA A 310 -4.10 5.47 -9.60
C ALA A 310 -4.35 5.79 -11.08
N ASP A 311 -4.97 6.95 -11.38
CA ASP A 311 -5.18 7.44 -12.75
C ASP A 311 -3.85 7.47 -13.53
N ILE A 312 -2.79 8.06 -12.93
CA ILE A 312 -1.46 8.12 -13.56
C ILE A 312 -0.95 6.69 -13.87
N VAL A 313 -1.03 5.76 -12.91
CA VAL A 313 -0.57 4.39 -13.13
C VAL A 313 -1.34 3.73 -14.28
N CYS A 314 -2.68 3.85 -14.26
CA CYS A 314 -3.55 3.23 -15.27
C CYS A 314 -3.31 3.82 -16.66
N GLU A 315 -3.20 5.14 -16.77
CA GLU A 315 -2.88 5.85 -18.03
C GLU A 315 -1.51 5.42 -18.58
N GLN A 316 -0.49 5.35 -17.72
CA GLN A 316 0.85 4.95 -18.16
C GLN A 316 0.92 3.46 -18.54
N MET A 317 0.11 2.61 -17.89
CA MET A 317 -0.03 1.21 -18.29
C MET A 317 -0.72 1.07 -19.64
N ASP A 318 -1.80 1.79 -19.89
CA ASP A 318 -2.49 1.78 -21.19
C ASP A 318 -1.56 2.24 -22.32
N GLN A 319 -0.86 3.36 -22.13
CA GLN A 319 0.15 3.86 -23.08
C GLN A 319 1.24 2.82 -23.35
N TYR A 320 1.77 2.17 -22.30
CA TYR A 320 2.79 1.13 -22.43
C TYR A 320 2.29 -0.06 -23.29
N PHE A 321 1.09 -0.56 -22.99
CA PHE A 321 0.52 -1.70 -23.73
C PHE A 321 0.04 -1.33 -25.14
N ASN A 322 -0.21 -0.06 -25.41
CA ASN A 322 -0.40 0.49 -26.76
C ASN A 322 0.92 0.58 -27.55
N GLY A 323 2.09 0.37 -26.89
CA GLY A 323 3.41 0.47 -27.51
C GLY A 323 3.90 1.91 -27.66
N GLU A 324 3.34 2.82 -26.87
CA GLU A 324 3.76 4.21 -26.80
C GLU A 324 5.05 4.34 -25.95
N GLU A 325 5.82 5.38 -26.22
CA GLU A 325 6.98 5.70 -25.38
C GLU A 325 6.53 6.48 -24.16
N ILE A 326 6.80 5.94 -22.95
CA ILE A 326 6.49 6.59 -21.68
C ILE A 326 7.76 7.12 -21.01
N GLU A 327 7.66 8.26 -20.34
CA GLU A 327 8.76 8.81 -19.55
C GLU A 327 8.89 8.01 -18.23
N LYS A 328 10.07 7.40 -18.03
CA LYS A 328 10.33 6.60 -16.83
C LYS A 328 10.70 7.47 -15.64
N GLY A 329 10.20 7.14 -14.49
CA GLY A 329 10.54 7.81 -13.25
C GLY A 329 9.38 7.99 -12.28
N GLU A 330 9.53 8.93 -11.37
CA GLU A 330 8.45 9.33 -10.46
C GLU A 330 7.56 10.39 -11.13
N MET A 331 6.25 10.17 -11.03
CA MET A 331 5.22 11.12 -11.43
C MET A 331 4.43 11.58 -10.21
N TYR A 332 4.28 12.90 -10.03
CA TYR A 332 3.72 13.44 -8.81
C TYR A 332 2.26 13.87 -8.99
N ALA A 333 1.37 13.26 -8.19
CA ALA A 333 0.03 13.77 -7.96
C ALA A 333 0.07 14.93 -6.95
N PRO A 334 -0.72 16.00 -7.14
CA PRO A 334 -0.70 17.16 -6.23
C PRO A 334 -1.26 16.81 -4.87
N ALA A 335 -0.68 17.43 -3.82
CA ALA A 335 -1.14 17.32 -2.44
C ALA A 335 -1.60 18.68 -1.90
N GLU A 336 -2.48 18.70 -0.88
CA GLU A 336 -3.09 19.89 -0.32
C GLU A 336 -3.04 19.88 1.22
N LEU A 337 -2.65 21.01 1.83
CA LEU A 337 -2.75 21.19 3.28
C LEU A 337 -4.22 21.37 3.68
N ILE A 338 -4.70 20.49 4.55
CA ILE A 338 -6.04 20.56 5.14
C ILE A 338 -5.92 21.02 6.59
N THR A 339 -6.64 22.07 6.90
CA THR A 339 -6.78 22.67 8.23
C THR A 339 -8.26 22.82 8.55
N GLN A 340 -8.59 23.30 9.76
CA GLN A 340 -9.99 23.54 10.11
C GLN A 340 -10.69 24.56 9.20
N GLU A 341 -9.93 25.43 8.51
CA GLU A 341 -10.50 26.47 7.63
C GLU A 341 -11.03 25.90 6.31
N ASN A 342 -10.43 24.81 5.82
CA ASN A 342 -10.78 24.21 4.52
C ASN A 342 -11.18 22.71 4.61
N ALA A 343 -11.24 22.11 5.79
CA ALA A 343 -11.78 20.78 6.00
C ALA A 343 -13.28 20.74 5.63
N GLN A 344 -13.64 20.04 4.56
CA GLN A 344 -15.02 19.94 4.05
C GLN A 344 -15.58 18.53 4.26
#